data_5a48907e9bbbab336ddae2f7e66caf62
#
_entry.id   5a48907e9bbbab336ddae2f7e66caf62
#
_cell.length_a   1.000
_cell.length_b   1.000
_cell.length_c   1.000
_cell.angle_alpha   90.00
_cell.angle_beta   90.00
_cell.angle_gamma   90.00
#
_symmetry.space_group_name_H-M   'P 1'
#
loop_
_entity.id
_entity.type
_entity.pdbx_description
1 polymer ?
#
loop_
_entity_poly.entity_id
_entity_poly.type
_entity_poly.pdbx_seq_one_letter_code
_entity_poly.pdbx_strand_id
1 'polypeptide(L)'
;IWNVHGESQQIISNKWIIEATKPWTMRDTGEEYGYQLWPHSDDGSFLFNGMFGQYVMMMPSLDIVILMNAGNGHLFTHSFAYDTVVEHFNSNALSNAPLPQNSKQLKSLQYTLSHLVFGVKSTPKYREQKWYEKILSLFKKPIVPMPFPEKANALIGRTLCFSANNAGLEPIILQCTCDSYTHGVYKIGFALENDFLTLLWTEGSVTSHLPLGFNEAKYGIATLNDCKWHIGSLASFAYNEDGQAVLKIKFCFVESSSTRLVKIIFKENGAVLRLDESPAVALAIEKVKNEQSALAKGDPVFFKDFGYIEYKVNKICTPILNGIWE
;
A
#
# COMPACT_ATOMS: atom_id res chain seq x y z
N ILE A 1 5.88 -35.36 -0.62
CA ILE A 1 5.63 -35.27 0.82
C ILE A 1 4.45 -34.34 1.17
N TRP A 2 3.52 -34.11 0.29
CA TRP A 2 2.31 -33.36 0.60
C TRP A 2 1.12 -34.31 0.52
N ASN A 3 0.84 -35.02 1.62
CA ASN A 3 -0.41 -35.73 1.80
C ASN A 3 -1.44 -34.74 2.33
N VAL A 4 -2.33 -34.29 1.47
CA VAL A 4 -3.56 -33.64 1.93
C VAL A 4 -4.42 -34.73 2.57
N HIS A 5 -4.74 -34.59 3.85
CA HIS A 5 -5.58 -35.54 4.58
C HIS A 5 -6.95 -35.72 3.90
N GLY A 6 -7.25 -36.93 3.45
CA GLY A 6 -8.52 -37.34 2.85
C GLY A 6 -8.46 -37.54 1.34
N GLU A 7 -8.12 -38.74 0.90
CA GLU A 7 -7.92 -39.16 -0.49
C GLU A 7 -6.68 -38.52 -1.14
N SER A 8 -5.52 -39.15 -0.93
CA SER A 8 -4.21 -38.71 -1.39
C SER A 8 -4.05 -38.87 -2.89
N GLN A 9 -4.53 -37.96 -3.69
CA GLN A 9 -4.12 -37.85 -5.07
C GLN A 9 -2.88 -36.97 -5.12
N GLN A 10 -1.72 -37.56 -5.44
CA GLN A 10 -0.50 -36.80 -5.70
C GLN A 10 -0.66 -36.02 -6.99
N ILE A 11 -0.74 -34.69 -6.90
CA ILE A 11 -0.94 -33.79 -8.04
C ILE A 11 0.38 -33.57 -8.78
N ILE A 12 1.48 -33.44 -8.03
CA ILE A 12 2.83 -33.17 -8.57
C ILE A 12 3.77 -34.26 -8.11
N SER A 13 4.62 -34.80 -9.01
CA SER A 13 5.57 -35.86 -8.66
C SER A 13 6.66 -35.34 -7.71
N ASN A 14 7.08 -36.20 -6.77
CA ASN A 14 8.22 -35.90 -5.89
C ASN A 14 9.50 -35.54 -6.68
N LYS A 15 9.70 -36.20 -7.81
CA LYS A 15 10.84 -35.91 -8.70
C LYS A 15 10.80 -34.47 -9.21
N TRP A 16 9.61 -33.95 -9.57
CA TRP A 16 9.44 -32.57 -10.01
C TRP A 16 9.70 -31.58 -8.88
N ILE A 17 9.18 -31.84 -7.69
CA ILE A 17 9.39 -30.97 -6.53
C ILE A 17 10.88 -30.85 -6.20
N ILE A 18 11.60 -32.01 -6.13
CA ILE A 18 13.03 -32.04 -5.88
C ILE A 18 13.79 -31.24 -6.95
N GLU A 19 13.39 -31.38 -8.21
CA GLU A 19 14.04 -30.68 -9.31
C GLU A 19 13.78 -29.19 -9.31
N ALA A 20 12.51 -28.78 -9.01
CA ALA A 20 12.11 -27.39 -9.00
C ALA A 20 12.72 -26.58 -7.84
N THR A 21 13.00 -27.25 -6.71
CA THR A 21 13.58 -26.61 -5.52
C THR A 21 15.11 -26.68 -5.47
N LYS A 22 15.78 -27.25 -6.50
CA LYS A 22 17.24 -27.17 -6.60
C LYS A 22 17.70 -25.74 -6.88
N PRO A 23 18.81 -25.31 -6.28
CA PRO A 23 19.45 -24.04 -6.62
C PRO A 23 20.18 -24.17 -7.97
N TRP A 24 19.45 -23.89 -9.05
CA TRP A 24 19.98 -23.93 -10.41
C TRP A 24 20.90 -22.77 -10.73
N THR A 25 20.60 -21.62 -10.13
CA THR A 25 21.39 -20.40 -10.25
C THR A 25 21.55 -19.76 -8.89
N MET A 26 22.59 -18.99 -8.73
CA MET A 26 22.86 -18.15 -7.57
C MET A 26 23.06 -16.72 -8.05
N ARG A 27 22.41 -15.77 -7.41
CA ARG A 27 22.62 -14.36 -7.68
C ARG A 27 23.91 -13.86 -7.02
N ASP A 28 24.43 -12.73 -7.49
CA ASP A 28 25.61 -12.08 -6.88
C ASP A 28 25.38 -11.70 -5.40
N THR A 29 24.12 -11.59 -5.00
CA THR A 29 23.69 -11.35 -3.61
C THR A 29 23.71 -12.61 -2.73
N GLY A 30 24.01 -13.79 -3.30
CA GLY A 30 23.99 -15.07 -2.59
C GLY A 30 22.61 -15.75 -2.54
N GLU A 31 21.59 -15.17 -3.15
CA GLU A 31 20.25 -15.77 -3.21
C GLU A 31 20.20 -16.88 -4.25
N GLU A 32 19.66 -18.02 -3.84
CA GLU A 32 19.47 -19.20 -4.68
C GLU A 32 18.18 -19.11 -5.50
N TYR A 33 18.17 -19.62 -6.74
CA TYR A 33 16.99 -19.62 -7.59
C TYR A 33 16.83 -20.95 -8.34
N GLY A 34 15.64 -21.54 -8.21
CA GLY A 34 15.21 -22.78 -8.87
C GLY A 34 14.25 -22.49 -10.02
N TYR A 35 13.25 -23.37 -10.22
CA TYR A 35 12.21 -23.17 -11.23
C TYR A 35 11.09 -22.27 -10.68
N GLN A 36 11.26 -20.95 -10.82
CA GLN A 36 10.37 -19.90 -10.26
C GLN A 36 10.23 -19.95 -8.73
N LEU A 37 11.15 -20.64 -8.07
CA LEU A 37 11.22 -20.79 -6.64
C LEU A 37 12.54 -20.25 -6.13
N TRP A 38 12.52 -19.76 -4.92
CA TRP A 38 13.70 -19.28 -4.19
C TRP A 38 14.01 -20.29 -3.09
N PRO A 39 14.86 -21.30 -3.36
CA PRO A 39 15.25 -22.26 -2.34
C PRO A 39 16.21 -21.65 -1.34
N HIS A 40 16.21 -22.19 -0.14
CA HIS A 40 17.15 -21.92 0.94
C HIS A 40 17.80 -23.25 1.34
N SER A 41 18.99 -23.49 0.81
CA SER A 41 19.67 -24.77 1.02
C SER A 41 20.05 -25.05 2.47
N ASP A 42 20.15 -23.99 3.31
CA ASP A 42 20.57 -24.11 4.71
C ASP A 42 19.50 -24.81 5.57
N ASP A 43 18.21 -24.62 5.32
CA ASP A 43 17.11 -25.19 6.10
C ASP A 43 16.11 -26.01 5.28
N GLY A 44 16.31 -26.08 3.97
CA GLY A 44 15.44 -26.78 3.03
C GLY A 44 14.11 -26.09 2.79
N SER A 45 13.94 -24.86 3.25
CA SER A 45 12.78 -24.05 2.92
C SER A 45 12.84 -23.52 1.49
N PHE A 46 11.71 -23.11 0.94
CA PHE A 46 11.65 -22.46 -0.35
C PHE A 46 10.40 -21.58 -0.45
N LEU A 47 10.45 -20.58 -1.32
CA LEU A 47 9.34 -19.64 -1.44
C LEU A 47 9.09 -19.21 -2.89
N PHE A 48 7.84 -18.89 -3.16
CA PHE A 48 7.47 -17.97 -4.24
C PHE A 48 7.61 -16.55 -3.70
N ASN A 49 8.44 -15.76 -4.34
CA ASN A 49 8.68 -14.36 -3.96
C ASN A 49 8.11 -13.45 -5.05
N GLY A 50 6.97 -12.84 -4.76
CA GLY A 50 6.33 -11.86 -5.62
C GLY A 50 6.58 -10.43 -5.16
N MET A 51 6.52 -9.50 -6.11
CA MET A 51 6.65 -8.07 -5.82
C MET A 51 5.65 -7.61 -4.75
N PHE A 52 6.02 -6.58 -4.00
CA PHE A 52 5.20 -5.96 -2.96
C PHE A 52 4.90 -6.83 -1.74
N GLY A 53 5.63 -7.94 -1.55
CA GLY A 53 5.43 -8.81 -0.39
C GLY A 53 4.36 -9.89 -0.59
N GLN A 54 4.23 -10.39 -1.81
CA GLN A 54 3.43 -11.56 -2.10
C GLN A 54 4.29 -12.79 -1.91
N TYR A 55 4.10 -13.54 -0.82
CA TYR A 55 4.92 -14.71 -0.51
C TYR A 55 4.06 -15.96 -0.33
N VAL A 56 4.54 -17.08 -0.87
CA VAL A 56 4.13 -18.40 -0.41
C VAL A 56 5.40 -19.11 0.02
N MET A 57 5.56 -19.30 1.32
CA MET A 57 6.73 -19.90 1.93
C MET A 57 6.40 -21.32 2.38
N MET A 58 7.25 -22.25 2.05
CA MET A 58 7.20 -23.63 2.48
C MET A 58 8.38 -23.92 3.39
N MET A 59 8.09 -24.42 4.59
CA MET A 59 9.06 -24.86 5.60
C MET A 59 8.85 -26.36 5.88
N PRO A 60 9.40 -27.27 5.03
CA PRO A 60 9.10 -28.70 5.12
C PRO A 60 9.55 -29.35 6.43
N SER A 61 10.64 -28.85 7.02
CA SER A 61 11.14 -29.32 8.31
C SER A 61 10.16 -29.09 9.47
N LEU A 62 9.28 -28.10 9.35
CA LEU A 62 8.28 -27.73 10.34
C LEU A 62 6.87 -28.15 9.96
N ASP A 63 6.68 -28.71 8.75
CA ASP A 63 5.36 -28.98 8.15
C ASP A 63 4.45 -27.75 8.08
N ILE A 64 5.05 -26.59 7.71
CA ILE A 64 4.36 -25.29 7.67
C ILE A 64 4.35 -24.73 6.25
N VAL A 65 3.20 -24.19 5.86
CA VAL A 65 3.04 -23.32 4.69
C VAL A 65 2.51 -21.97 5.17
N ILE A 66 3.18 -20.90 4.76
CA ILE A 66 2.79 -19.53 5.10
C ILE A 66 2.45 -18.79 3.81
N LEU A 67 1.24 -18.26 3.76
CA LEU A 67 0.79 -17.38 2.68
C LEU A 67 0.73 -15.95 3.20
N MET A 68 1.37 -15.03 2.50
CA MET A 68 1.36 -13.60 2.80
C MET A 68 0.96 -12.80 1.57
N ASN A 69 -0.02 -11.92 1.75
CA ASN A 69 -0.36 -10.89 0.78
C ASN A 69 -0.13 -9.54 1.43
N ALA A 70 0.76 -8.73 0.87
CA ALA A 70 1.08 -7.41 1.38
C ALA A 70 1.13 -6.37 0.25
N GLY A 71 0.99 -5.11 0.60
CA GLY A 71 1.17 -3.97 -0.28
C GLY A 71 2.40 -3.16 0.13
N ASN A 72 3.59 -3.78 0.12
CA ASN A 72 4.82 -3.10 0.48
C ASN A 72 5.18 -2.05 -0.58
N GLY A 73 5.49 -0.82 -0.14
CA GLY A 73 5.94 0.24 -1.04
C GLY A 73 7.35 0.04 -1.62
N HIS A 74 7.99 -1.09 -1.36
CA HIS A 74 9.35 -1.41 -1.81
C HIS A 74 9.31 -2.44 -2.93
N LEU A 75 9.62 -1.99 -4.16
CA LEU A 75 9.55 -2.83 -5.37
C LEU A 75 10.60 -3.95 -5.40
N PHE A 76 11.82 -3.69 -4.90
CA PHE A 76 12.97 -4.57 -5.10
C PHE A 76 13.80 -4.81 -3.83
N THR A 77 13.27 -4.46 -2.67
CA THR A 77 13.95 -4.70 -1.41
C THR A 77 13.33 -5.87 -0.67
N HIS A 78 14.15 -6.57 0.10
CA HIS A 78 13.71 -7.65 0.96
C HIS A 78 12.59 -7.20 1.91
N SER A 79 11.60 -8.06 2.12
CA SER A 79 10.46 -7.71 2.97
C SER A 79 10.78 -7.97 4.43
N PHE A 80 10.73 -6.92 5.24
CA PHE A 80 10.81 -7.05 6.70
C PHE A 80 9.78 -8.06 7.26
N ALA A 81 8.62 -8.20 6.63
CA ALA A 81 7.61 -9.16 7.05
C ALA A 81 8.06 -10.61 6.89
N TYR A 82 8.83 -10.92 5.83
CA TYR A 82 9.43 -12.23 5.64
C TYR A 82 10.39 -12.58 6.79
N ASP A 83 11.34 -11.69 7.07
CA ASP A 83 12.33 -11.91 8.14
C ASP A 83 11.66 -12.10 9.49
N THR A 84 10.66 -11.28 9.81
CA THR A 84 9.89 -11.39 11.07
C THR A 84 9.21 -12.74 11.21
N VAL A 85 8.64 -13.27 10.13
CA VAL A 85 7.97 -14.58 10.14
C VAL A 85 8.98 -15.70 10.32
N VAL A 86 10.08 -15.69 9.56
CA VAL A 86 11.14 -16.70 9.67
C VAL A 86 11.76 -16.69 11.06
N GLU A 87 12.12 -15.52 11.59
CA GLU A 87 12.66 -15.36 12.93
C GLU A 87 11.70 -15.90 14.00
N HIS A 88 10.41 -15.62 13.86
CA HIS A 88 9.39 -16.10 14.80
C HIS A 88 9.36 -17.63 14.85
N PHE A 89 9.34 -18.31 13.71
CA PHE A 89 9.29 -19.78 13.67
C PHE A 89 10.61 -20.44 14.05
N ASN A 90 11.73 -19.80 13.78
CA ASN A 90 13.06 -20.33 14.18
C ASN A 90 13.37 -20.10 15.65
N SER A 91 12.83 -19.04 16.27
CA SER A 91 13.12 -18.67 17.68
C SER A 91 12.16 -19.28 18.70
N ASN A 92 10.98 -19.73 18.29
CA ASN A 92 9.96 -20.24 19.21
C ASN A 92 9.89 -21.76 19.17
N ALA A 93 9.76 -22.38 20.36
CA ALA A 93 9.50 -23.80 20.46
C ALA A 93 8.09 -24.11 19.92
N LEU A 94 8.05 -24.82 18.80
CA LEU A 94 6.81 -25.30 18.20
C LEU A 94 6.38 -26.59 18.90
N SER A 95 5.07 -26.77 19.10
CA SER A 95 4.48 -27.93 19.73
C SER A 95 3.66 -28.72 18.73
N ASN A 96 3.86 -30.05 18.68
CA ASN A 96 3.03 -30.98 17.93
C ASN A 96 1.69 -31.30 18.63
N ALA A 97 1.55 -30.85 19.89
CA ALA A 97 0.31 -31.00 20.64
C ALA A 97 -0.58 -29.75 20.49
N PRO A 98 -1.92 -29.91 20.61
CA PRO A 98 -2.81 -28.77 20.65
C PRO A 98 -2.39 -27.77 21.73
N LEU A 99 -2.36 -26.48 21.39
CA LEU A 99 -2.01 -25.42 22.35
C LEU A 99 -3.05 -25.36 23.48
N PRO A 100 -2.62 -25.12 24.73
CA PRO A 100 -3.54 -24.96 25.85
C PRO A 100 -4.43 -23.73 25.62
N GLN A 101 -5.70 -23.86 26.01
CA GLN A 101 -6.62 -22.74 25.90
C GLN A 101 -6.16 -21.54 26.73
N ASN A 102 -6.01 -20.41 26.06
CA ASN A 102 -5.63 -19.14 26.72
C ASN A 102 -6.63 -18.04 26.31
N SER A 103 -7.73 -17.95 27.08
CA SER A 103 -8.83 -17.02 26.79
C SER A 103 -8.37 -15.55 26.84
N LYS A 104 -7.36 -15.20 27.63
CA LYS A 104 -6.82 -13.84 27.74
C LYS A 104 -6.04 -13.47 26.46
N GLN A 105 -5.18 -14.35 26.00
CA GLN A 105 -4.43 -14.12 24.73
C GLN A 105 -5.37 -14.13 23.54
N LEU A 106 -6.38 -15.00 23.49
CA LEU A 106 -7.37 -15.00 22.43
C LEU A 106 -8.14 -13.67 22.36
N LYS A 107 -8.59 -13.14 23.51
CA LYS A 107 -9.24 -11.82 23.56
C LYS A 107 -8.30 -10.71 23.11
N SER A 108 -7.03 -10.77 23.48
CA SER A 108 -6.02 -9.80 23.05
C SER A 108 -5.82 -9.85 21.54
N LEU A 109 -5.72 -11.04 20.95
CA LEU A 109 -5.61 -11.23 19.51
C LEU A 109 -6.84 -10.72 18.79
N GLN A 110 -8.04 -11.12 19.22
CA GLN A 110 -9.31 -10.64 18.62
C GLN A 110 -9.43 -9.13 18.68
N TYR A 111 -9.05 -8.52 19.82
CA TYR A 111 -9.02 -7.07 19.95
C TYR A 111 -8.04 -6.44 18.96
N THR A 112 -6.82 -6.95 18.86
CA THR A 112 -5.81 -6.47 17.92
C THR A 112 -6.33 -6.55 16.48
N LEU A 113 -6.87 -7.71 16.07
CA LEU A 113 -7.41 -7.91 14.72
C LEU A 113 -8.57 -6.96 14.40
N SER A 114 -9.47 -6.71 15.37
CA SER A 114 -10.60 -5.79 15.18
C SER A 114 -10.21 -4.30 15.13
N HIS A 115 -8.97 -3.97 15.55
CA HIS A 115 -8.43 -2.61 15.56
C HIS A 115 -7.31 -2.39 14.54
N LEU A 116 -7.12 -3.32 13.61
CA LEU A 116 -6.24 -3.12 12.46
C LEU A 116 -6.90 -2.14 11.51
N VAL A 117 -6.40 -0.90 11.52
CA VAL A 117 -6.92 0.19 10.69
C VAL A 117 -5.81 0.72 9.80
N PHE A 118 -6.13 0.91 8.52
CA PHE A 118 -5.23 1.51 7.56
C PHE A 118 -4.75 2.90 8.02
N GLY A 119 -3.44 3.12 7.97
CA GLY A 119 -2.83 4.42 8.24
C GLY A 119 -2.61 4.76 9.71
N VAL A 120 -2.96 3.88 10.65
CA VAL A 120 -2.66 4.05 12.08
C VAL A 120 -1.25 3.57 12.38
N LYS A 121 -0.44 4.40 13.06
CA LYS A 121 0.97 4.08 13.39
C LYS A 121 1.13 2.90 14.33
N SER A 122 0.14 2.62 15.16
CA SER A 122 0.14 1.49 16.09
C SER A 122 -1.29 1.08 16.46
N THR A 123 -1.54 -0.22 16.53
CA THR A 123 -2.79 -0.75 17.07
C THR A 123 -2.83 -0.49 18.58
N PRO A 124 -3.95 -0.02 19.15
CA PRO A 124 -4.08 0.12 20.60
C PRO A 124 -3.81 -1.22 21.30
N LYS A 125 -3.05 -1.20 22.38
CA LYS A 125 -2.83 -2.42 23.17
C LYS A 125 -4.11 -2.83 23.87
N TYR A 126 -4.44 -4.13 23.80
CA TYR A 126 -5.55 -4.68 24.57
C TYR A 126 -5.32 -4.47 26.06
N ARG A 127 -6.32 -3.91 26.73
CA ARG A 127 -6.38 -3.76 28.19
C ARG A 127 -7.75 -4.22 28.68
N GLU A 128 -7.79 -5.12 29.63
CA GLU A 128 -9.05 -5.47 30.28
C GLU A 128 -9.61 -4.24 31.02
N GLN A 129 -10.85 -3.87 30.69
CA GLN A 129 -11.54 -2.80 31.38
C GLN A 129 -11.91 -3.25 32.80
N LYS A 130 -11.56 -2.44 33.79
CA LYS A 130 -11.98 -2.67 35.16
C LYS A 130 -13.48 -2.50 35.32
N TRP A 131 -14.10 -3.21 36.25
CA TRP A 131 -15.56 -3.23 36.40
C TRP A 131 -16.17 -1.81 36.56
N TYR A 132 -15.50 -0.93 37.30
CA TYR A 132 -15.97 0.45 37.50
C TYR A 132 -15.85 1.29 36.21
N GLU A 133 -14.90 1.02 35.31
CA GLU A 133 -14.78 1.68 34.02
C GLU A 133 -15.97 1.32 33.11
N LYS A 134 -16.45 0.08 33.20
CA LYS A 134 -17.67 -0.35 32.51
C LYS A 134 -18.91 0.40 33.00
N ILE A 135 -19.05 0.58 34.33
CA ILE A 135 -20.13 1.35 34.92
C ILE A 135 -20.03 2.82 34.49
N LEU A 136 -18.85 3.42 34.59
CA LEU A 136 -18.63 4.81 34.18
C LEU A 136 -18.89 5.06 32.69
N SER A 137 -18.64 4.06 31.83
CA SER A 137 -18.93 4.15 30.41
C SER A 137 -20.43 4.25 30.09
N LEU A 138 -21.29 3.68 30.95
CA LEU A 138 -22.75 3.78 30.79
C LEU A 138 -23.27 5.21 31.04
N PHE A 139 -22.54 6.02 31.81
CA PHE A 139 -22.91 7.40 32.12
C PHE A 139 -22.18 8.43 31.26
N LYS A 140 -21.17 8.04 30.50
CA LYS A 140 -20.50 8.91 29.54
C LYS A 140 -21.36 9.00 28.27
N LYS A 141 -21.86 10.18 27.98
CA LYS A 141 -22.40 10.44 26.64
C LYS A 141 -21.29 10.12 25.64
N PRO A 142 -21.59 9.35 24.58
CA PRO A 142 -20.61 9.14 23.53
C PRO A 142 -20.22 10.50 22.98
N ILE A 143 -18.95 10.88 23.13
CA ILE A 143 -18.40 12.01 22.39
C ILE A 143 -18.34 11.50 20.96
N VAL A 144 -19.29 11.93 20.13
CA VAL A 144 -19.20 11.73 18.69
C VAL A 144 -18.06 12.64 18.22
N PRO A 145 -16.88 12.10 17.88
CA PRO A 145 -15.82 12.95 17.38
C PRO A 145 -16.32 13.62 16.11
N MET A 146 -16.06 14.92 15.95
CA MET A 146 -16.31 15.58 14.67
C MET A 146 -15.61 14.75 13.58
N PRO A 147 -16.30 14.40 12.50
CA PRO A 147 -15.76 13.51 11.46
C PRO A 147 -14.54 14.12 10.73
N PHE A 148 -14.36 15.44 10.86
CA PHE A 148 -13.21 16.17 10.29
C PHE A 148 -12.91 17.45 11.11
N PRO A 149 -11.68 18.02 11.00
CA PRO A 149 -11.29 19.24 11.72
C PRO A 149 -12.12 20.44 11.31
N GLU A 150 -12.51 21.28 12.27
CA GLU A 150 -13.34 22.48 12.07
C GLU A 150 -12.83 23.40 10.93
N LYS A 151 -11.50 23.53 10.79
CA LYS A 151 -10.89 24.31 9.70
C LYS A 151 -11.23 23.79 8.31
N ALA A 152 -11.67 22.55 8.17
CA ALA A 152 -12.10 21.98 6.90
C ALA A 152 -13.45 22.56 6.42
N ASN A 153 -14.25 23.13 7.32
CA ASN A 153 -15.51 23.80 6.95
C ASN A 153 -15.29 24.93 5.93
N ALA A 154 -14.16 25.63 6.03
CA ALA A 154 -13.82 26.72 5.10
C ALA A 154 -13.58 26.25 3.64
N LEU A 155 -13.44 24.95 3.42
CA LEU A 155 -13.26 24.38 2.08
C LEU A 155 -14.59 23.99 1.43
N ILE A 156 -15.63 23.73 2.22
CA ILE A 156 -16.92 23.24 1.71
C ILE A 156 -17.51 24.24 0.71
N GLY A 157 -17.86 23.74 -0.46
CA GLY A 157 -18.40 24.53 -1.57
C GLY A 157 -17.34 25.24 -2.42
N ARG A 158 -16.04 25.13 -2.08
CA ARG A 158 -14.97 25.73 -2.88
C ARG A 158 -14.46 24.76 -3.92
N THR A 159 -14.03 25.32 -5.05
CA THR A 159 -13.51 24.55 -6.20
C THR A 159 -12.19 25.15 -6.69
N LEU A 160 -11.22 24.30 -6.93
CA LEU A 160 -9.95 24.62 -7.59
C LEU A 160 -10.02 24.18 -9.05
N CYS A 161 -9.67 25.07 -9.95
CA CYS A 161 -9.54 24.76 -11.38
C CYS A 161 -8.07 24.72 -11.80
N PHE A 162 -7.72 23.79 -12.67
CA PHE A 162 -6.37 23.57 -13.18
C PHE A 162 -6.34 23.72 -14.70
N SER A 163 -5.24 24.24 -15.22
CA SER A 163 -4.98 24.21 -16.67
C SER A 163 -4.69 22.79 -17.14
N ALA A 164 -4.76 22.57 -18.46
CA ALA A 164 -4.50 21.27 -19.09
C ALA A 164 -3.17 20.65 -18.59
N ASN A 165 -3.24 19.40 -18.18
CA ASN A 165 -2.13 18.66 -17.61
C ASN A 165 -2.33 17.15 -17.82
N ASN A 166 -1.35 16.35 -17.41
CA ASN A 166 -1.38 14.87 -17.47
C ASN A 166 -1.29 14.25 -16.06
N ALA A 167 -1.69 14.98 -15.02
CA ALA A 167 -1.67 14.50 -13.66
C ALA A 167 -3.02 13.89 -13.28
N GLY A 168 -3.02 12.67 -12.78
CA GLY A 168 -4.23 11.97 -12.38
C GLY A 168 -4.13 11.37 -10.98
N LEU A 169 -5.27 10.94 -10.45
CA LEU A 169 -5.33 10.26 -9.18
C LEU A 169 -4.82 8.82 -9.27
N GLU A 170 -4.99 8.18 -10.40
CA GLU A 170 -4.53 6.81 -10.64
C GLU A 170 -3.00 6.77 -10.72
N PRO A 171 -2.32 5.92 -9.89
CA PRO A 171 -0.87 5.71 -9.98
C PRO A 171 -0.44 5.20 -11.34
N ILE A 172 0.75 5.60 -11.80
CA ILE A 172 1.22 5.25 -13.15
C ILE A 172 1.30 3.74 -13.38
N ILE A 173 1.62 2.96 -12.36
CA ILE A 173 1.70 1.51 -12.49
C ILE A 173 0.32 0.90 -12.83
N LEU A 174 -0.76 1.44 -12.27
CA LEU A 174 -2.13 1.01 -12.58
C LEU A 174 -2.54 1.47 -13.98
N GLN A 175 -2.22 2.71 -14.35
CA GLN A 175 -2.47 3.20 -15.70
C GLN A 175 -1.81 2.30 -16.76
N CYS A 176 -0.56 1.88 -16.52
CA CYS A 176 0.16 0.99 -17.43
C CYS A 176 -0.40 -0.44 -17.44
N THR A 177 -0.79 -0.99 -16.28
CA THR A 177 -1.31 -2.37 -16.22
C THR A 177 -2.72 -2.51 -16.77
N CYS A 178 -3.53 -1.44 -16.68
CA CYS A 178 -4.90 -1.43 -17.18
C CYS A 178 -5.03 -0.80 -18.58
N ASP A 179 -3.91 -0.34 -19.16
CA ASP A 179 -3.88 0.43 -20.43
C ASP A 179 -4.88 1.60 -20.43
N SER A 180 -4.93 2.30 -19.29
CA SER A 180 -5.88 3.37 -19.01
C SER A 180 -5.16 4.61 -18.50
N TYR A 181 -5.06 5.63 -19.34
CA TYR A 181 -4.23 6.81 -19.06
C TYR A 181 -5.08 8.02 -18.70
N THR A 182 -4.62 8.79 -17.71
CA THR A 182 -5.33 9.96 -17.22
C THR A 182 -5.47 11.06 -18.27
N HIS A 183 -6.62 11.71 -18.27
CA HIS A 183 -6.88 12.94 -19.03
C HIS A 183 -6.44 14.21 -18.30
N GLY A 184 -5.83 14.07 -17.12
CA GLY A 184 -5.43 15.15 -16.26
C GLY A 184 -6.55 15.65 -15.33
N VAL A 185 -6.15 16.12 -14.15
CA VAL A 185 -7.09 16.72 -13.20
C VAL A 185 -7.53 18.10 -13.70
N TYR A 186 -8.83 18.27 -13.87
CA TYR A 186 -9.43 19.52 -14.31
C TYR A 186 -9.92 20.37 -13.15
N LYS A 187 -10.64 19.75 -12.20
CA LYS A 187 -11.20 20.41 -11.03
C LYS A 187 -11.01 19.56 -9.77
N ILE A 188 -10.86 20.24 -8.64
CA ILE A 188 -10.95 19.67 -7.30
C ILE A 188 -11.92 20.50 -6.50
N GLY A 189 -13.05 19.91 -6.12
CA GLY A 189 -14.04 20.51 -5.25
C GLY A 189 -14.07 19.89 -3.87
N PHE A 190 -14.73 20.56 -2.93
CA PHE A 190 -14.95 20.08 -1.58
C PHE A 190 -16.43 20.18 -1.23
N ALA A 191 -17.03 19.06 -0.85
CA ALA A 191 -18.43 18.97 -0.46
C ALA A 191 -18.59 18.32 0.92
N LEU A 192 -19.71 18.58 1.57
CA LEU A 192 -20.15 17.82 2.74
C LEU A 192 -21.18 16.79 2.26
N GLU A 193 -20.83 15.50 2.33
CA GLU A 193 -21.70 14.39 1.93
C GLU A 193 -21.75 13.36 3.05
N ASN A 194 -22.96 12.97 3.47
CA ASN A 194 -23.17 11.99 4.56
C ASN A 194 -22.33 12.30 5.83
N ASP A 195 -22.27 13.57 6.21
CA ASP A 195 -21.47 14.09 7.34
C ASP A 195 -19.95 13.97 7.19
N PHE A 196 -19.43 13.64 5.99
CA PHE A 196 -18.00 13.59 5.70
C PHE A 196 -17.59 14.70 4.73
N LEU A 197 -16.40 15.25 4.96
CA LEU A 197 -15.76 16.07 3.93
C LEU A 197 -15.41 15.16 2.75
N THR A 198 -15.97 15.45 1.60
CA THR A 198 -15.80 14.71 0.36
C THR A 198 -14.96 15.52 -0.62
N LEU A 199 -13.92 14.92 -1.17
CA LEU A 199 -13.14 15.47 -2.28
C LEU A 199 -13.84 15.11 -3.59
N LEU A 200 -14.21 16.13 -4.36
CA LEU A 200 -14.74 15.99 -5.72
C LEU A 200 -13.59 16.10 -6.69
N TRP A 201 -13.13 14.96 -7.20
CA TRP A 201 -11.99 14.89 -8.11
C TRP A 201 -12.47 14.70 -9.54
N THR A 202 -12.22 15.69 -10.41
CA THR A 202 -12.67 15.66 -11.81
C THR A 202 -11.50 15.45 -12.76
N GLU A 203 -11.54 14.37 -13.51
CA GLU A 203 -10.65 14.08 -14.66
C GLU A 203 -11.50 13.89 -15.92
N GLY A 204 -11.14 14.57 -17.01
CA GLY A 204 -11.96 14.57 -18.20
C GLY A 204 -13.40 15.03 -17.92
N SER A 205 -14.38 14.19 -18.22
CA SER A 205 -15.81 14.44 -17.96
C SER A 205 -16.34 13.79 -16.67
N VAL A 206 -15.50 13.04 -15.93
CA VAL A 206 -15.93 12.25 -14.79
C VAL A 206 -15.50 12.92 -13.48
N THR A 207 -16.43 13.02 -12.54
CA THR A 207 -16.15 13.46 -11.16
C THR A 207 -16.31 12.29 -10.21
N SER A 208 -15.24 11.94 -9.51
CA SER A 208 -15.25 10.95 -8.43
C SER A 208 -15.49 11.63 -7.09
N HIS A 209 -16.40 11.08 -6.29
CA HIS A 209 -16.75 11.56 -4.94
C HIS A 209 -15.98 10.72 -3.92
N LEU A 210 -14.97 11.30 -3.28
CA LEU A 210 -14.03 10.60 -2.43
C LEU A 210 -14.15 11.08 -0.98
N PRO A 211 -14.83 10.33 -0.10
CA PRO A 211 -14.97 10.71 1.30
C PRO A 211 -13.58 10.72 1.96
N LEU A 212 -13.28 11.75 2.75
CA LEU A 212 -11.99 11.93 3.43
C LEU A 212 -12.06 11.47 4.88
N GLY A 213 -11.22 10.50 5.24
CA GLY A 213 -11.08 10.02 6.61
C GLY A 213 -9.99 10.78 7.37
N PHE A 214 -10.32 11.42 8.49
CA PHE A 214 -9.34 12.17 9.30
C PHE A 214 -8.84 11.40 10.52
N ASN A 215 -9.68 10.59 11.15
CA ASN A 215 -9.33 9.80 12.33
C ASN A 215 -9.22 8.31 12.01
N GLU A 216 -9.95 7.89 11.00
CA GLU A 216 -9.96 6.53 10.47
C GLU A 216 -10.11 6.60 8.95
N ALA A 217 -9.69 5.57 8.25
CA ALA A 217 -9.85 5.52 6.80
C ALA A 217 -11.34 5.50 6.41
N LYS A 218 -11.67 6.23 5.36
CA LYS A 218 -12.98 6.15 4.69
C LYS A 218 -12.82 5.48 3.34
N TYR A 219 -13.82 4.70 2.98
CA TYR A 219 -13.81 3.93 1.74
C TYR A 219 -14.85 4.46 0.78
N GLY A 220 -14.52 4.49 -0.49
CA GLY A 220 -15.37 4.92 -1.57
C GLY A 220 -14.99 4.25 -2.88
N ILE A 221 -15.72 4.57 -3.94
CA ILE A 221 -15.43 4.12 -5.29
C ILE A 221 -15.02 5.34 -6.12
N ALA A 222 -13.85 5.28 -6.72
CA ALA A 222 -13.43 6.24 -7.74
C ALA A 222 -13.64 5.64 -9.13
N THR A 223 -14.19 6.45 -10.05
CA THR A 223 -14.18 6.12 -11.48
C THR A 223 -13.09 6.96 -12.11
N LEU A 224 -12.01 6.32 -12.53
CA LEU A 224 -10.84 6.95 -13.12
C LEU A 224 -10.58 6.29 -14.47
N ASN A 225 -10.55 7.07 -15.53
CA ASN A 225 -10.25 6.59 -16.89
C ASN A 225 -11.05 5.32 -17.27
N ASP A 226 -12.37 5.35 -17.04
CA ASP A 226 -13.31 4.24 -17.27
C ASP A 226 -13.13 3.00 -16.37
N CYS A 227 -12.12 2.98 -15.50
CA CYS A 227 -11.93 1.95 -14.47
C CYS A 227 -12.57 2.36 -13.15
N LYS A 228 -13.15 1.40 -12.44
CA LYS A 228 -13.69 1.59 -11.08
C LYS A 228 -12.75 0.97 -10.07
N TRP A 229 -12.34 1.79 -9.09
CA TRP A 229 -11.43 1.40 -8.03
C TRP A 229 -12.07 1.57 -6.67
N HIS A 230 -11.94 0.59 -5.79
CA HIS A 230 -12.21 0.80 -4.37
C HIS A 230 -11.03 1.54 -3.75
N ILE A 231 -11.31 2.69 -3.19
CA ILE A 231 -10.28 3.56 -2.63
C ILE A 231 -10.51 3.78 -1.15
N GLY A 232 -9.48 3.51 -0.35
CA GLY A 232 -9.41 3.95 1.04
C GLY A 232 -8.68 5.28 1.13
N SER A 233 -9.26 6.27 1.81
CA SER A 233 -8.66 7.58 2.00
C SER A 233 -8.32 7.85 3.46
N LEU A 234 -7.16 8.47 3.69
CA LEU A 234 -6.78 9.00 4.99
C LEU A 234 -6.25 10.42 4.81
N ALA A 235 -6.85 11.38 5.52
CA ALA A 235 -6.55 12.79 5.39
C ALA A 235 -6.02 13.40 6.70
N SER A 236 -5.21 14.42 6.57
CA SER A 236 -4.75 15.23 7.71
C SER A 236 -4.43 16.64 7.27
N PHE A 237 -4.60 17.59 8.19
CA PHE A 237 -4.10 18.95 8.01
C PHE A 237 -2.75 19.16 8.70
N ALA A 238 -1.90 19.90 8.04
CA ALA A 238 -0.62 20.38 8.56
C ALA A 238 -0.42 21.85 8.19
N TYR A 239 0.68 22.44 8.65
CA TYR A 239 1.18 23.72 8.15
C TYR A 239 2.58 23.49 7.58
N ASN A 240 2.91 24.19 6.50
CA ASN A 240 4.27 24.21 5.98
C ASN A 240 5.12 25.25 6.73
N GLU A 241 6.38 25.38 6.33
CA GLU A 241 7.33 26.33 6.93
C GLU A 241 6.91 27.80 6.76
N ASP A 242 6.15 28.11 5.71
CA ASP A 242 5.59 29.45 5.45
C ASP A 242 4.26 29.70 6.21
N GLY A 243 3.84 28.78 7.08
CA GLY A 243 2.57 28.86 7.81
C GLY A 243 1.32 28.62 6.98
N GLN A 244 1.44 28.16 5.73
CA GLN A 244 0.30 27.86 4.87
C GLN A 244 -0.35 26.54 5.28
N ALA A 245 -1.67 26.47 5.27
CA ALA A 245 -2.39 25.23 5.53
C ALA A 245 -2.18 24.23 4.39
N VAL A 246 -1.94 22.96 4.76
CA VAL A 246 -1.71 21.85 3.84
C VAL A 246 -2.66 20.74 4.18
N LEU A 247 -3.50 20.36 3.23
CA LEU A 247 -4.28 19.13 3.29
C LEU A 247 -3.46 18.00 2.66
N LYS A 248 -3.14 16.99 3.47
CA LYS A 248 -2.45 15.78 3.03
C LYS A 248 -3.46 14.66 2.97
N ILE A 249 -3.53 13.96 1.85
CA ILE A 249 -4.43 12.82 1.66
C ILE A 249 -3.61 11.66 1.13
N LYS A 250 -3.81 10.47 1.71
CA LYS A 250 -3.30 9.21 1.20
C LYS A 250 -4.49 8.41 0.67
N PHE A 251 -4.49 8.12 -0.61
CA PHE A 251 -5.42 7.21 -1.24
C PHE A 251 -4.76 5.86 -1.45
N CYS A 252 -5.38 4.79 -0.97
CA CYS A 252 -4.98 3.41 -1.23
C CYS A 252 -5.98 2.76 -2.17
N PHE A 253 -5.47 2.15 -3.21
CA PHE A 253 -6.24 1.34 -4.16
C PHE A 253 -6.34 -0.07 -3.59
N VAL A 254 -7.55 -0.47 -3.17
CA VAL A 254 -7.75 -1.71 -2.40
C VAL A 254 -7.37 -2.96 -3.18
N GLU A 255 -7.60 -2.95 -4.50
CA GLU A 255 -7.26 -4.05 -5.40
C GLU A 255 -5.77 -4.13 -5.77
N SER A 256 -4.96 -3.20 -5.24
CA SER A 256 -3.55 -3.05 -5.59
C SER A 256 -2.71 -2.69 -4.37
N SER A 257 -1.39 -2.85 -4.49
CA SER A 257 -0.43 -2.31 -3.53
C SER A 257 -0.17 -0.81 -3.70
N SER A 258 -0.83 -0.16 -4.66
CA SER A 258 -0.55 1.21 -5.03
C SER A 258 -1.26 2.22 -4.14
N THR A 259 -0.56 3.32 -3.86
CA THR A 259 -1.12 4.47 -3.17
C THR A 259 -0.80 5.75 -3.90
N ARG A 260 -1.72 6.72 -3.86
CA ARG A 260 -1.51 8.08 -4.32
C ARG A 260 -1.48 9.03 -3.14
N LEU A 261 -0.43 9.82 -3.04
CA LEU A 261 -0.27 10.86 -2.02
C LEU A 261 -0.62 12.19 -2.66
N VAL A 262 -1.59 12.89 -2.07
CA VAL A 262 -2.07 14.18 -2.52
C VAL A 262 -1.76 15.20 -1.45
N LYS A 263 -1.08 16.30 -1.82
CA LYS A 263 -0.84 17.46 -0.95
C LYS A 263 -1.42 18.70 -1.64
N ILE A 264 -2.36 19.35 -0.96
CA ILE A 264 -2.95 20.60 -1.41
C ILE A 264 -2.47 21.69 -0.45
N ILE A 265 -1.60 22.58 -0.94
CA ILE A 265 -1.05 23.72 -0.19
C ILE A 265 -1.89 24.93 -0.53
N PHE A 266 -2.69 25.38 0.42
CA PHE A 266 -3.64 26.47 0.20
C PHE A 266 -2.91 27.83 0.20
N LYS A 267 -3.31 28.67 -0.75
CA LYS A 267 -2.86 30.05 -0.91
C LYS A 267 -4.08 30.97 -0.96
N GLU A 268 -3.87 32.26 -0.85
CA GLU A 268 -4.93 33.26 -0.88
C GLU A 268 -5.80 33.14 -2.15
N ASN A 269 -5.19 33.04 -3.33
CA ASN A 269 -5.89 33.04 -4.62
C ASN A 269 -5.96 31.67 -5.27
N GLY A 270 -5.68 30.58 -4.54
CA GLY A 270 -5.69 29.24 -5.11
C GLY A 270 -4.99 28.21 -4.24
N ALA A 271 -4.37 27.21 -4.88
CA ALA A 271 -3.58 26.22 -4.18
C ALA A 271 -2.50 25.60 -5.09
N VAL A 272 -1.47 25.05 -4.48
CA VAL A 272 -0.52 24.15 -5.16
C VAL A 272 -0.91 22.72 -4.87
N LEU A 273 -1.22 21.97 -5.90
CA LEU A 273 -1.43 20.52 -5.84
C LEU A 273 -0.09 19.82 -6.11
N ARG A 274 0.33 18.96 -5.19
CA ARG A 274 1.46 18.06 -5.39
C ARG A 274 0.98 16.64 -5.26
N LEU A 275 1.31 15.83 -6.24
CA LEU A 275 1.04 14.40 -6.22
C LEU A 275 2.35 13.63 -6.07
N ASP A 276 2.25 12.47 -5.43
CA ASP A 276 3.32 11.50 -5.29
C ASP A 276 2.68 10.10 -5.25
N GLU A 277 3.44 9.04 -5.45
CA GLU A 277 2.90 7.68 -5.47
C GLU A 277 3.81 6.69 -4.76
N SER A 278 3.23 5.62 -4.27
CA SER A 278 3.95 4.48 -3.73
C SER A 278 3.31 3.20 -4.27
N PRO A 279 4.11 2.26 -4.80
CA PRO A 279 5.57 2.32 -4.93
C PRO A 279 6.02 3.42 -5.90
N ALA A 280 7.14 4.07 -5.57
CA ALA A 280 7.69 5.13 -6.39
C ALA A 280 8.34 4.55 -7.66
N VAL A 281 7.65 4.60 -8.77
CA VAL A 281 8.16 4.09 -10.08
C VAL A 281 9.44 4.83 -10.50
N ALA A 282 9.57 6.09 -10.15
CA ALA A 282 10.79 6.87 -10.38
C ALA A 282 12.03 6.23 -9.71
N LEU A 283 11.90 5.74 -8.46
CA LEU A 283 12.98 5.05 -7.76
C LEU A 283 13.31 3.69 -8.41
N ALA A 284 12.32 2.99 -8.94
CA ALA A 284 12.54 1.75 -9.68
C ALA A 284 13.36 2.00 -10.96
N ILE A 285 13.04 3.06 -11.69
CA ILE A 285 13.79 3.46 -12.89
C ILE A 285 15.23 3.86 -12.53
N GLU A 286 15.42 4.62 -11.47
CA GLU A 286 16.75 5.00 -10.99
C GLU A 286 17.58 3.77 -10.62
N LYS A 287 16.98 2.79 -9.94
CA LYS A 287 17.65 1.54 -9.57
C LYS A 287 18.05 0.73 -10.81
N VAL A 288 17.15 0.56 -11.78
CA VAL A 288 17.44 -0.13 -13.04
C VAL A 288 18.56 0.58 -13.81
N LYS A 289 18.56 1.92 -13.85
CA LYS A 289 19.62 2.73 -14.44
C LYS A 289 20.99 2.47 -13.78
N ASN A 290 21.03 2.43 -12.45
CA ASN A 290 22.25 2.20 -11.70
C ASN A 290 22.78 0.77 -11.88
N GLU A 291 21.91 -0.24 -11.87
CA GLU A 291 22.28 -1.64 -12.14
C GLU A 291 22.79 -1.84 -13.57
N GLN A 292 22.16 -1.21 -14.56
CA GLN A 292 22.60 -1.29 -15.95
C GLN A 292 23.92 -0.55 -16.21
N SER A 293 24.17 0.56 -15.55
CA SER A 293 25.45 1.25 -15.64
C SER A 293 26.60 0.40 -15.07
N ALA A 294 26.30 -0.48 -14.11
CA ALA A 294 27.25 -1.46 -13.57
C ALA A 294 27.50 -2.66 -14.52
N LEU A 295 26.48 -3.05 -15.28
CA LEU A 295 26.54 -4.17 -16.25
C LEU A 295 27.07 -3.74 -17.63
N ALA A 296 26.90 -2.47 -18.00
CA ALA A 296 27.25 -1.94 -19.32
C ALA A 296 28.76 -1.67 -19.50
N LYS A 297 29.60 -2.66 -19.22
CA LYS A 297 31.01 -2.58 -19.64
C LYS A 297 31.20 -2.75 -21.18
N GLY A 298 30.12 -2.84 -21.97
CA GLY A 298 30.29 -3.21 -23.37
C GLY A 298 29.38 -2.59 -24.43
N ASP A 299 28.16 -2.10 -24.14
CA ASP A 299 27.32 -1.60 -25.23
C ASP A 299 26.33 -0.48 -24.77
N PRO A 300 26.52 0.77 -25.25
CA PRO A 300 25.70 1.91 -24.85
C PRO A 300 24.39 2.08 -25.63
N VAL A 301 23.97 1.10 -26.45
CA VAL A 301 22.91 1.31 -27.46
C VAL A 301 21.49 1.32 -26.89
N PHE A 302 21.25 0.73 -25.71
CA PHE A 302 19.86 0.54 -25.24
C PHE A 302 19.20 1.74 -24.57
N PHE A 303 19.93 2.76 -24.06
CA PHE A 303 19.35 3.85 -23.27
C PHE A 303 19.94 5.24 -23.51
N LYS A 304 20.05 5.67 -24.77
CA LYS A 304 20.45 7.08 -25.07
C LYS A 304 19.52 8.14 -24.46
N ASP A 305 18.29 7.77 -24.07
CA ASP A 305 17.24 8.69 -23.61
C ASP A 305 16.73 8.43 -22.17
N PHE A 306 17.54 7.80 -21.31
CA PHE A 306 17.13 7.53 -19.91
C PHE A 306 16.74 8.81 -19.16
N GLY A 307 17.45 9.91 -19.37
CA GLY A 307 17.11 11.21 -18.77
C GLY A 307 15.75 11.75 -19.22
N TYR A 308 15.36 11.49 -20.47
CA TYR A 308 14.04 11.88 -20.97
C TYR A 308 12.93 11.03 -20.39
N ILE A 309 13.16 9.71 -20.25
CA ILE A 309 12.20 8.79 -19.62
C ILE A 309 12.00 9.17 -18.16
N GLU A 310 13.08 9.38 -17.42
CA GLU A 310 13.06 9.81 -16.01
C GLU A 310 12.31 11.16 -15.85
N TYR A 311 12.58 12.13 -16.70
CA TYR A 311 11.86 13.40 -16.73
C TYR A 311 10.35 13.21 -16.98
N LYS A 312 9.98 12.37 -17.96
CA LYS A 312 8.57 12.10 -18.27
C LYS A 312 7.87 11.37 -17.12
N VAL A 313 8.51 10.35 -16.54
CA VAL A 313 7.97 9.60 -15.42
C VAL A 313 7.79 10.49 -14.20
N ASN A 314 8.79 11.30 -13.85
CA ASN A 314 8.66 12.25 -12.74
C ASN A 314 7.53 13.25 -12.96
N LYS A 315 7.33 13.71 -14.19
CA LYS A 315 6.25 14.63 -14.53
C LYS A 315 4.86 14.03 -14.36
N ILE A 316 4.73 12.72 -14.49
CA ILE A 316 3.47 11.98 -14.31
C ILE A 316 3.32 11.51 -12.85
N CYS A 317 4.38 10.97 -12.25
CA CYS A 317 4.35 10.39 -10.90
C CYS A 317 4.30 11.45 -9.81
N THR A 318 5.06 12.54 -9.98
CA THR A 318 5.21 13.61 -8.97
C THR A 318 4.89 15.01 -9.51
N PRO A 319 3.77 15.21 -10.19
CA PRO A 319 3.42 16.49 -10.77
C PRO A 319 3.15 17.55 -9.70
N ILE A 320 3.47 18.81 -10.06
CA ILE A 320 3.13 20.00 -9.28
C ILE A 320 2.29 20.91 -10.15
N LEU A 321 1.07 21.20 -9.71
CA LEU A 321 0.11 22.00 -10.45
C LEU A 321 -0.32 23.21 -9.61
N ASN A 322 -0.57 24.33 -10.28
CA ASN A 322 -1.18 25.51 -9.66
C ASN A 322 -2.67 25.53 -10.00
N GLY A 323 -3.51 25.50 -8.97
CA GLY A 323 -4.95 25.65 -9.08
C GLY A 323 -5.39 27.06 -8.67
N ILE A 324 -6.43 27.55 -9.28
CA ILE A 324 -7.05 28.86 -9.01
C ILE A 324 -8.45 28.58 -8.45
N TRP A 325 -8.87 29.34 -7.43
CA TRP A 325 -10.24 29.27 -6.92
C TRP A 325 -11.24 29.78 -7.95
N GLU A 326 -12.30 29.00 -8.17
CA GLU A 326 -13.46 29.38 -8.97
C GLU A 326 -14.40 30.27 -8.16
#